data_799e0028843bbf10386cbf5a879bfc2b
#
_entry.id   799e0028843bbf10386cbf5a879bfc2b
#
_cell.length_a   1.000
_cell.length_b   1.000
_cell.length_c   1.000
_cell.angle_alpha   90.00
_cell.angle_beta   90.00
_cell.angle_gamma   90.00
#
_symmetry.space_group_name_H-M   'P 1'
#
loop_
_entity.id
_entity.type
_entity.pdbx_description
1 polymer ?
#
loop_
_entity_poly.entity_id
_entity_poly.type
_entity_poly.pdbx_seq_one_letter_code
_entity_poly.pdbx_strand_id
1 'polypeptide(L)'
;MSARELIRTFESWRSSGEPMVLATVYDTVGSTYSKAGHRILIASNADYQGLVSGGCLEGDLAERAHAVLELNEPLAMTYDMRDEADDLWGLGIGCNGLIRVFLQPLVAVNNYEPFSEIAKRLMTSD
;
A
#
# COMPACT_ATOMS: atom_id res chain seq x y z
N MET A 1 8.26 -6.89 4.94
CA MET A 1 7.92 -6.14 6.16
C MET A 1 6.99 -6.97 7.02
N SER A 2 7.24 -7.04 8.32
CA SER A 2 6.41 -7.80 9.21
C SER A 2 5.16 -7.00 9.62
N ALA A 3 4.13 -7.73 10.05
CA ALA A 3 2.91 -7.07 10.55
C ALA A 3 3.22 -6.17 11.73
N ARG A 4 4.17 -6.59 12.58
CA ARG A 4 4.55 -5.80 13.75
C ARG A 4 5.17 -4.46 13.35
N GLU A 5 6.02 -4.44 12.33
CA GLU A 5 6.62 -3.21 11.85
C GLU A 5 5.57 -2.29 11.24
N LEU A 6 4.64 -2.85 10.50
CA LEU A 6 3.55 -2.08 9.90
C LEU A 6 2.70 -1.42 10.99
N ILE A 7 2.36 -2.17 12.04
CA ILE A 7 1.56 -1.66 13.14
C ILE A 7 2.32 -0.56 13.89
N ARG A 8 3.62 -0.74 14.10
CA ARG A 8 4.44 0.26 14.77
C ARG A 8 4.45 1.58 13.99
N THR A 9 4.59 1.49 12.66
CA THR A 9 4.53 2.67 11.81
C THR A 9 3.16 3.32 11.89
N PHE A 10 2.11 2.52 11.84
CA PHE A 10 0.74 3.01 11.94
C PHE A 10 0.53 3.78 13.24
N GLU A 11 0.94 3.22 14.36
CA GLU A 11 0.78 3.89 15.67
C GLU A 11 1.56 5.20 15.73
N SER A 12 2.77 5.21 15.18
CA SER A 12 3.59 6.40 15.13
C SER A 12 2.93 7.51 14.32
N TRP A 13 2.47 7.18 13.13
CA TRP A 13 1.82 8.17 12.25
C TRP A 13 0.47 8.61 12.78
N ARG A 14 -0.27 7.67 13.37
CA ARG A 14 -1.56 7.98 13.97
C ARG A 14 -1.44 9.01 15.08
N SER A 15 -0.37 8.95 15.87
CA SER A 15 -0.20 9.87 16.99
C SER A 15 0.02 11.31 16.53
N SER A 16 0.42 11.52 15.28
CA SER A 16 0.57 12.87 14.72
C SER A 16 -0.76 13.45 14.23
N GLY A 17 -1.78 12.62 14.11
CA GLY A 17 -3.09 13.06 13.62
C GLY A 17 -3.20 13.19 12.12
N GLU A 18 -2.12 12.88 11.38
CA GLU A 18 -2.11 13.01 9.94
C GLU A 18 -2.86 11.88 9.25
N PRO A 19 -3.50 12.16 8.11
CA PRO A 19 -4.11 11.08 7.35
C PRO A 19 -3.06 10.22 6.66
N MET A 20 -3.43 8.99 6.35
CA MET A 20 -2.53 8.08 5.65
C MET A 20 -3.36 7.17 4.76
N VAL A 21 -2.69 6.41 3.91
CA VAL A 21 -3.35 5.47 3.00
C VAL A 21 -2.83 4.07 3.27
N LEU A 22 -3.76 3.13 3.34
CA LEU A 22 -3.42 1.71 3.41
C LEU A 22 -3.49 1.15 2.00
N ALA A 23 -2.38 0.61 1.52
CA ALA A 23 -2.34 -0.06 0.23
C ALA A 23 -2.25 -1.56 0.48
N THR A 24 -3.22 -2.31 -0.04
CA THR A 24 -3.29 -3.75 0.13
C THR A 24 -3.23 -4.43 -1.22
N VAL A 25 -2.29 -5.35 -1.40
CA VAL A 25 -2.25 -6.20 -2.58
C VAL A 25 -3.34 -7.25 -2.41
N TYR A 26 -4.31 -7.30 -3.30
CA TYR A 26 -5.39 -8.26 -3.17
C TYR A 26 -5.37 -9.34 -4.24
N ASP A 27 -4.53 -9.18 -5.26
CA ASP A 27 -4.39 -10.21 -6.30
C ASP A 27 -3.07 -10.04 -7.01
N THR A 28 -2.45 -11.15 -7.39
CA THR A 28 -1.21 -11.14 -8.17
C THR A 28 -1.25 -12.26 -9.19
N VAL A 29 -0.60 -12.03 -10.34
CA VAL A 29 -0.46 -13.02 -11.38
C VAL A 29 1.00 -13.00 -11.85
N GLY A 30 1.59 -14.17 -11.97
CA GLY A 30 2.97 -14.30 -12.46
C GLY A 30 3.99 -14.01 -11.38
N SER A 31 5.17 -13.56 -11.81
CA SER A 31 6.27 -13.29 -10.91
C SER A 31 6.13 -11.90 -10.31
N THR A 32 5.84 -11.83 -9.02
CA THR A 32 5.66 -10.55 -8.34
C THR A 32 6.48 -10.53 -7.06
N TYR A 33 6.88 -9.32 -6.64
CA TYR A 33 7.63 -9.13 -5.41
C TYR A 33 6.79 -9.49 -4.18
N SER A 34 5.54 -9.07 -4.17
CA SER A 34 4.64 -9.32 -3.04
C SER A 34 3.54 -10.28 -3.44
N LYS A 35 2.88 -10.83 -2.42
CA LYS A 35 1.75 -11.73 -2.59
C LYS A 35 0.47 -11.08 -2.10
N ALA A 36 -0.66 -11.65 -2.50
CA ALA A 36 -1.95 -11.15 -2.01
C ALA A 36 -1.96 -11.14 -0.47
N GLY A 37 -2.50 -10.08 0.09
CA GLY A 37 -2.52 -9.88 1.53
C GLY A 37 -1.41 -8.96 2.03
N HIS A 38 -0.41 -8.66 1.21
CA HIS A 38 0.67 -7.76 1.60
C HIS A 38 0.15 -6.33 1.71
N ARG A 39 0.57 -5.61 2.74
CA ARG A 39 0.11 -4.25 3.00
C ARG A 39 1.26 -3.30 3.21
N ILE A 40 1.10 -2.05 2.77
CA ILE A 40 2.02 -0.97 3.09
C ILE A 40 1.21 0.25 3.53
N LEU A 41 1.88 1.17 4.21
CA LEU A 41 1.28 2.44 4.60
C LEU A 41 1.98 3.57 3.85
N ILE A 42 1.20 4.54 3.41
CA ILE A 42 1.70 5.71 2.69
C ILE A 42 1.22 6.95 3.44
N ALA A 43 2.15 7.79 3.85
CA ALA A 43 1.85 9.00 4.60
C ALA A 43 1.37 10.11 3.67
N SER A 44 0.76 11.14 4.25
CA SER A 44 0.25 12.28 3.48
C SER A 44 1.35 13.05 2.76
N ASN A 45 2.60 12.96 3.22
CA ASN A 45 3.74 13.61 2.58
C ASN A 45 4.43 12.71 1.55
N ALA A 46 3.79 11.61 1.16
CA ALA A 46 4.29 10.62 0.19
C ALA A 46 5.36 9.67 0.71
N ASP A 47 5.72 9.76 1.99
CA ASP A 47 6.57 8.73 2.60
C ASP A 47 5.80 7.42 2.65
N TYR A 48 6.50 6.32 2.50
CA TYR A 48 5.82 5.02 2.58
C TYR A 48 6.65 4.05 3.40
N GLN A 49 5.95 3.07 3.97
CA GLN A 49 6.57 2.03 4.78
C GLN A 49 6.18 0.68 4.19
N GLY A 50 7.18 -0.05 3.74
CA GLY A 50 7.01 -1.32 3.08
C GLY A 50 7.14 -1.18 1.58
N LEU A 51 7.15 -2.29 0.87
CA LEU A 51 7.25 -2.33 -0.58
C LEU A 51 6.26 -3.34 -1.13
N VAL A 52 5.58 -3.00 -2.21
CA VAL A 52 4.69 -3.95 -2.90
C VAL A 52 5.33 -4.46 -4.18
N SER A 53 6.32 -3.76 -4.71
CA SER A 53 6.93 -4.11 -5.99
C SER A 53 8.46 -4.11 -5.95
N GLY A 54 9.04 -4.01 -4.77
CA GLY A 54 10.49 -3.94 -4.65
C GLY A 54 11.08 -2.60 -5.05
N GLY A 55 10.27 -1.56 -5.13
CA GLY A 55 10.71 -0.22 -5.50
C GLY A 55 10.24 0.26 -6.86
N CYS A 56 9.62 -0.62 -7.65
CA CYS A 56 9.23 -0.28 -9.02
C CYS A 56 8.04 0.67 -9.09
N LEU A 57 7.04 0.47 -8.25
CA LEU A 57 5.76 1.15 -8.36
C LEU A 57 5.44 2.09 -7.21
N GLU A 58 6.28 2.12 -6.19
CA GLU A 58 5.97 2.86 -4.97
C GLU A 58 5.79 4.35 -5.23
N GLY A 59 6.54 4.93 -6.17
CA GLY A 59 6.37 6.32 -6.52
C GLY A 59 4.99 6.62 -7.10
N ASP A 60 4.52 5.74 -7.99
CA ASP A 60 3.19 5.91 -8.56
C ASP A 60 2.10 5.70 -7.50
N LEU A 61 2.31 4.71 -6.63
CA LEU A 61 1.37 4.48 -5.53
C LEU A 61 1.28 5.69 -4.61
N ALA A 62 2.39 6.36 -4.35
CA ALA A 62 2.39 7.56 -3.51
C ALA A 62 1.59 8.69 -4.16
N GLU A 63 1.68 8.84 -5.47
CA GLU A 63 0.88 9.84 -6.17
C GLU A 63 -0.61 9.51 -6.13
N ARG A 64 -0.95 8.23 -6.34
CA ARG A 64 -2.35 7.79 -6.25
C ARG A 64 -2.87 7.94 -4.84
N ALA A 65 -2.03 7.69 -3.84
CA ALA A 65 -2.42 7.86 -2.45
C ALA A 65 -2.79 9.32 -2.15
N HIS A 66 -2.06 10.26 -2.74
CA HIS A 66 -2.38 11.68 -2.57
C HIS A 66 -3.80 11.97 -3.07
N ALA A 67 -4.15 11.44 -4.24
CA ALA A 67 -5.48 11.61 -4.78
C ALA A 67 -6.55 10.95 -3.90
N VAL A 68 -6.24 9.78 -3.36
CA VAL A 68 -7.15 9.07 -2.45
C VAL A 68 -7.46 9.92 -1.22
N LEU A 69 -6.44 10.54 -0.65
CA LEU A 69 -6.65 11.40 0.53
C LEU A 69 -7.39 12.69 0.18
N GLU A 70 -7.07 13.27 -0.97
CA GLU A 70 -7.71 14.51 -1.41
C GLU A 70 -9.20 14.31 -1.63
N LEU A 71 -9.58 13.20 -2.25
CA LEU A 71 -10.99 12.89 -2.53
C LEU A 71 -11.65 12.13 -1.39
N ASN A 72 -10.88 11.62 -0.45
CA ASN A 72 -11.35 10.76 0.64
C ASN A 72 -12.16 9.58 0.13
N GLU A 73 -11.67 8.95 -0.93
CA GLU A 73 -12.32 7.81 -1.56
C GLU A 73 -11.30 6.71 -1.85
N PRO A 74 -11.68 5.44 -1.70
CA PRO A 74 -10.78 4.35 -2.02
C PRO A 74 -10.58 4.23 -3.53
N LEU A 75 -9.49 3.58 -3.92
CA LEU A 75 -9.13 3.41 -5.31
C LEU A 75 -8.54 2.03 -5.53
N ALA A 76 -9.01 1.31 -6.53
CA ALA A 76 -8.42 0.02 -6.92
C ALA A 76 -7.55 0.25 -8.15
N MET A 77 -6.31 -0.22 -8.09
CA MET A 77 -5.34 -0.07 -9.17
C MET A 77 -4.86 -1.43 -9.66
N THR A 78 -4.66 -1.54 -10.96
CA THR A 78 -4.07 -2.72 -11.56
C THR A 78 -2.78 -2.32 -12.27
N TYR A 79 -1.68 -2.95 -11.87
CA TYR A 79 -0.40 -2.74 -12.51
C TYR A 79 -0.04 -4.02 -13.25
N ASP A 80 -0.15 -3.98 -14.57
CA ASP A 80 0.16 -5.14 -15.40
C ASP A 80 1.53 -4.91 -16.04
N MET A 81 2.52 -5.61 -15.53
CA MET A 81 3.89 -5.46 -15.98
C MET A 81 4.36 -6.70 -16.76
N ARG A 82 3.41 -7.44 -17.29
CA ARG A 82 3.75 -8.62 -18.12
C ARG A 82 4.05 -8.13 -19.53
N ASP A 83 4.71 -8.96 -20.25
CA ASP A 83 5.07 -8.69 -21.66
C ASP A 83 5.93 -7.44 -21.80
N GLU A 84 5.54 -6.49 -22.64
CA GLU A 84 6.35 -5.31 -22.94
C GLU A 84 6.18 -4.18 -21.91
N ALA A 85 5.50 -4.44 -20.84
CA ALA A 85 5.33 -3.42 -19.80
C ALA A 85 6.67 -2.96 -19.24
N ASP A 86 7.68 -3.82 -19.26
CA ASP A 86 9.02 -3.45 -18.82
C ASP A 86 9.55 -2.24 -19.55
N ASP A 87 9.38 -2.23 -20.88
CA ASP A 87 9.86 -1.11 -21.69
C ASP A 87 9.08 0.16 -21.35
N LEU A 88 7.80 0.02 -21.16
CA LEU A 88 6.93 1.14 -20.88
C LEU A 88 7.30 1.83 -19.56
N TRP A 89 7.61 1.04 -18.55
CA TRP A 89 7.92 1.56 -17.23
C TRP A 89 9.41 1.78 -17.00
N GLY A 90 10.24 1.23 -17.86
CA GLY A 90 11.69 1.32 -17.72
C GLY A 90 12.23 0.54 -16.54
N LEU A 91 11.55 -0.50 -16.14
CA LEU A 91 11.88 -1.23 -14.91
C LEU A 91 12.80 -2.41 -15.12
N GLY A 92 12.40 -3.35 -15.89
CA GLY A 92 13.25 -4.45 -16.31
C GLY A 92 13.69 -5.47 -15.29
N ILE A 93 13.40 -5.31 -14.02
CA ILE A 93 13.89 -6.21 -12.98
C ILE A 93 12.81 -6.53 -11.97
N GLY A 94 12.47 -7.80 -11.85
CA GLY A 94 11.60 -8.28 -10.77
C GLY A 94 10.16 -7.83 -10.84
N CYS A 95 9.73 -7.27 -11.98
CA CYS A 95 8.40 -6.72 -12.11
C CYS A 95 7.72 -7.26 -13.35
N ASN A 96 7.66 -8.60 -13.46
CA ASN A 96 7.13 -9.27 -14.65
C ASN A 96 5.73 -9.83 -14.46
N GLY A 97 5.05 -9.40 -13.42
CA GLY A 97 3.73 -9.93 -13.13
C GLY A 97 2.66 -8.85 -13.16
N LEU A 98 1.49 -9.24 -12.72
CA LEU A 98 0.37 -8.32 -12.55
C LEU A 98 0.08 -8.20 -11.06
N ILE A 99 -0.13 -6.98 -10.58
CA ILE A 99 -0.45 -6.71 -9.18
C ILE A 99 -1.71 -5.85 -9.12
N ARG A 100 -2.67 -6.29 -8.32
CA ARG A 100 -3.86 -5.48 -8.03
C ARG A 100 -3.78 -4.97 -6.60
N VAL A 101 -3.88 -3.66 -6.46
CA VAL A 101 -3.71 -2.97 -5.18
C VAL A 101 -4.95 -2.17 -4.86
N PHE A 102 -5.40 -2.24 -3.61
CA PHE A 102 -6.53 -1.46 -3.13
C PHE A 102 -6.01 -0.40 -2.17
N LEU A 103 -6.29 0.86 -2.48
CA LEU A 103 -5.85 2.01 -1.68
C LEU A 103 -7.04 2.52 -0.88
N GLN A 104 -6.87 2.61 0.44
CA GLN A 104 -7.95 3.06 1.33
C GLN A 104 -7.47 4.22 2.17
N PRO A 105 -8.25 5.33 2.25
CA PRO A 105 -7.87 6.43 3.12
C PRO A 105 -8.11 6.06 4.57
N LEU A 106 -7.15 6.40 5.42
CA LEU A 106 -7.24 6.22 6.86
C LEU A 106 -7.18 7.60 7.49
N VAL A 107 -8.29 8.04 8.08
CA VAL A 107 -8.38 9.41 8.60
C VAL A 107 -8.85 9.40 10.05
N ALA A 108 -8.42 10.42 10.80
CA ALA A 108 -8.67 10.49 12.23
C ALA A 108 -10.17 10.55 12.55
N VAL A 109 -10.97 11.15 11.68
CA VAL A 109 -12.39 11.34 11.94
C VAL A 109 -13.14 10.01 12.06
N ASN A 110 -12.64 8.94 11.45
CA ASN A 110 -13.23 7.61 11.58
C ASN A 110 -12.30 6.64 12.30
N ASN A 111 -11.38 7.17 13.11
CA ASN A 111 -10.46 6.38 13.92
C ASN A 111 -9.53 5.50 13.07
N TYR A 112 -9.17 5.98 11.89
CA TYR A 112 -8.27 5.29 10.97
C TYR A 112 -8.76 3.89 10.56
N GLU A 113 -10.08 3.71 10.55
CA GLU A 113 -10.63 2.44 10.09
C GLU A 113 -10.52 2.33 8.58
N PRO A 114 -10.35 1.14 8.03
CA PRO A 114 -10.45 -0.15 8.71
C PRO A 114 -9.17 -0.63 9.39
N PHE A 115 -8.07 0.11 9.30
CA PHE A 115 -6.79 -0.45 9.78
C PHE A 115 -6.69 -0.52 11.29
N SER A 116 -7.38 0.34 12.03
CA SER A 116 -7.38 0.23 13.50
C SER A 116 -7.85 -1.16 13.95
N GLU A 117 -8.93 -1.65 13.36
CA GLU A 117 -9.44 -2.97 13.69
C GLU A 117 -8.51 -4.08 13.18
N ILE A 118 -7.96 -3.91 11.97
CA ILE A 118 -7.01 -4.88 11.41
C ILE A 118 -5.78 -4.98 12.29
N ALA A 119 -5.23 -3.83 12.72
CA ALA A 119 -4.05 -3.82 13.58
C ALA A 119 -4.31 -4.53 14.90
N LYS A 120 -5.48 -4.30 15.48
CA LYS A 120 -5.86 -4.93 16.73
C LYS A 120 -5.89 -6.46 16.58
N ARG A 121 -6.46 -6.95 15.49
CA ARG A 121 -6.54 -8.38 15.23
C ARG A 121 -5.16 -8.98 14.96
N LEU A 122 -4.30 -8.27 14.25
CA LEU A 122 -2.95 -8.75 14.00
C LEU A 122 -2.14 -8.86 15.29
N MET A 123 -2.36 -7.94 16.22
CA MET A 123 -1.66 -7.97 17.50
C MET A 123 -2.12 -9.11 18.39
N THR A 124 -3.37 -9.52 18.30
CA THR A 124 -3.93 -10.54 19.17
C THR A 124 -3.87 -11.95 18.59
N SER A 125 -3.53 -12.08 17.32
CA SER A 125 -3.54 -13.39 16.66
C SER A 125 -2.24 -14.17 16.83
N ASP A 126 -1.25 -13.61 17.47
CA ASP A 126 0.04 -14.29 17.70
C ASP A 126 0.02 -15.17 18.92
#